data_edfa184fa01209e2f147e7126bd7d729
#
_entry.id   edfa184fa01209e2f147e7126bd7d729
#
_cell.length_a   1.000
_cell.length_b   1.000
_cell.length_c   1.000
_cell.angle_alpha   90.00
_cell.angle_beta   90.00
_cell.angle_gamma   90.00
#
_symmetry.space_group_name_H-M   'P 1'
#
loop_
_entity.id
_entity.type
_entity.pdbx_description
1 polymer ?
#
loop_
_entity_poly.entity_id
_entity_poly.type
_entity_poly.pdbx_seq_one_letter_code
_entity_poly.pdbx_strand_id
1 'polypeptide(L)'
;VEHLFFHPVIAYPEYAFSDAVPYDRQVGLDEWMVTADEYKKILQSVYDKGYILVNMGDVWSEVTGEDGVTRMERNTLMLPEGKKPLIISFDDVNYYDYMLAEGFTSKLVLGDDGQIWAQCTDPNTGETFLTQDLDATPILDQFVLEHPDFSLNGAKAILSLTGYQGILGYRTQNDIDIAADDPRRPAFDASRQAEIEAVKPVIERLKETGWTFGSHTWGHIRLDSRPLESVQRDTVRWAEEVGSLVGPTNILFYPHGGRPDGDDWHSTGPVFQYLQSQGFRIFASVGINSFSYIKKDISAVICDRLHPDGTTLRNGKALEWYSQFYDAREIIDLDVRPDLGVTW
;
A
#
# COMPACT_ATOMS: atom_id res chain seq x y z
N VAL A 1 0.19 -12.73 -13.37
CA VAL A 1 -0.59 -12.48 -12.14
C VAL A 1 -1.01 -11.02 -12.14
N GLU A 2 -2.29 -10.77 -11.95
CA GLU A 2 -2.84 -9.42 -11.86
C GLU A 2 -2.45 -8.78 -10.53
N HIS A 3 -2.27 -7.45 -10.53
CA HIS A 3 -1.93 -6.69 -9.34
C HIS A 3 -2.73 -5.38 -9.30
N LEU A 4 -3.66 -5.29 -8.34
CA LEU A 4 -4.37 -4.06 -8.01
C LEU A 4 -3.70 -3.38 -6.82
N PHE A 5 -3.63 -2.05 -6.83
CA PHE A 5 -3.20 -1.33 -5.63
C PHE A 5 -4.15 -0.20 -5.29
N PHE A 6 -4.16 0.16 -4.03
CA PHE A 6 -5.00 1.22 -3.48
C PHE A 6 -4.15 2.12 -2.58
N HIS A 7 -4.69 3.25 -2.23
CA HIS A 7 -4.30 4.04 -1.06
C HIS A 7 -5.25 3.73 0.11
N PRO A 8 -5.04 4.30 1.31
CA PRO A 8 -6.05 4.24 2.36
C PRO A 8 -7.42 4.69 1.86
N VAL A 9 -8.47 4.00 2.27
CA VAL A 9 -9.83 4.29 1.80
C VAL A 9 -10.46 5.43 2.60
N ILE A 10 -11.31 6.22 1.95
CA ILE A 10 -12.06 7.28 2.60
C ILE A 10 -13.16 6.66 3.47
N ALA A 11 -13.08 6.88 4.78
CA ALA A 11 -14.04 6.35 5.75
C ALA A 11 -15.34 7.15 5.80
N TYR A 12 -15.26 8.49 5.67
CA TYR A 12 -16.38 9.42 5.70
C TYR A 12 -16.44 10.26 4.42
N PRO A 13 -16.95 9.72 3.31
CA PRO A 13 -16.98 10.45 2.03
C PRO A 13 -17.86 11.72 2.09
N GLU A 14 -18.96 11.71 2.84
CA GLU A 14 -19.82 12.88 3.02
C GLU A 14 -19.09 14.04 3.72
N TYR A 15 -18.09 13.72 4.54
CA TYR A 15 -17.23 14.73 5.14
C TYR A 15 -16.07 15.11 4.21
N ALA A 16 -15.38 14.13 3.65
CA ALA A 16 -14.23 14.31 2.76
C ALA A 16 -14.57 15.19 1.54
N PHE A 17 -15.77 15.08 1.04
CA PHE A 17 -16.28 15.82 -0.12
C PHE A 17 -17.25 16.98 0.24
N SER A 18 -17.21 17.45 1.49
CA SER A 18 -18.00 18.60 1.95
C SER A 18 -17.18 19.89 1.97
N ASP A 19 -17.86 21.01 2.21
CA ASP A 19 -17.23 22.33 2.39
C ASP A 19 -16.28 22.40 3.61
N ALA A 20 -16.25 21.38 4.48
CA ALA A 20 -15.30 21.26 5.58
C ALA A 20 -13.86 20.98 5.10
N VAL A 21 -13.72 20.41 3.90
CA VAL A 21 -12.44 20.11 3.25
C VAL A 21 -12.24 21.05 2.07
N PRO A 22 -11.07 21.71 1.91
CA PRO A 22 -10.81 22.59 0.78
C PRO A 22 -11.04 21.89 -0.57
N TYR A 23 -11.62 22.59 -1.54
CA TYR A 23 -12.03 21.99 -2.83
C TYR A 23 -10.89 21.32 -3.59
N ASP A 24 -9.70 21.92 -3.61
CA ASP A 24 -8.51 21.32 -4.22
C ASP A 24 -8.10 19.99 -3.56
N ARG A 25 -8.35 19.87 -2.25
CA ARG A 25 -8.16 18.62 -1.52
C ARG A 25 -9.25 17.60 -1.88
N GLN A 26 -10.51 18.02 -1.97
CA GLN A 26 -11.59 17.13 -2.42
C GLN A 26 -11.27 16.55 -3.81
N VAL A 27 -10.78 17.38 -4.75
CA VAL A 27 -10.36 16.93 -6.09
C VAL A 27 -9.24 15.88 -5.98
N GLY A 28 -8.21 16.14 -5.17
CA GLY A 28 -7.12 15.17 -4.98
C GLY A 28 -7.59 13.86 -4.34
N LEU A 29 -8.50 13.93 -3.35
CA LEU A 29 -9.09 12.73 -2.74
C LEU A 29 -9.94 11.95 -3.76
N ASP A 30 -10.72 12.65 -4.59
CA ASP A 30 -11.51 12.03 -5.65
C ASP A 30 -10.62 11.36 -6.70
N GLU A 31 -9.53 11.99 -7.10
CA GLU A 31 -8.62 11.48 -8.13
C GLU A 31 -7.87 10.21 -7.70
N TRP A 32 -7.46 10.14 -6.44
CA TRP A 32 -6.49 9.12 -6.00
C TRP A 32 -7.02 8.08 -5.02
N MET A 33 -8.24 8.24 -4.51
CA MET A 33 -8.78 7.37 -3.47
C MET A 33 -10.10 6.72 -3.90
N VAL A 34 -10.41 5.59 -3.27
CA VAL A 34 -11.75 5.01 -3.24
C VAL A 34 -12.33 5.15 -1.84
N THR A 35 -13.66 5.13 -1.72
CA THR A 35 -14.33 5.07 -0.43
C THR A 35 -14.30 3.65 0.13
N ALA A 36 -14.54 3.50 1.43
CA ALA A 36 -14.63 2.18 2.05
C ALA A 36 -15.69 1.29 1.38
N ASP A 37 -16.83 1.87 0.99
CA ASP A 37 -17.91 1.13 0.34
C ASP A 37 -17.58 0.77 -1.12
N GLU A 38 -16.93 1.66 -1.85
CA GLU A 38 -16.42 1.33 -3.19
C GLU A 38 -15.38 0.20 -3.14
N TYR A 39 -14.50 0.22 -2.16
CA TYR A 39 -13.53 -0.85 -1.95
C TYR A 39 -14.21 -2.20 -1.66
N LYS A 40 -15.23 -2.25 -0.79
CA LYS A 40 -16.03 -3.46 -0.55
C LYS A 40 -16.69 -3.99 -1.82
N LYS A 41 -17.27 -3.10 -2.64
CA LYS A 41 -17.87 -3.48 -3.93
C LYS A 41 -16.81 -4.05 -4.90
N ILE A 42 -15.59 -3.48 -4.94
CA ILE A 42 -14.50 -4.00 -5.75
C ILE A 42 -14.09 -5.40 -5.27
N LEU A 43 -13.93 -5.62 -3.96
CA LEU A 43 -13.62 -6.94 -3.41
C LEU A 43 -14.66 -7.98 -3.78
N GLN A 44 -15.95 -7.66 -3.63
CA GLN A 44 -17.03 -8.55 -4.03
C GLN A 44 -16.96 -8.87 -5.52
N SER A 45 -16.76 -7.87 -6.37
CA SER A 45 -16.70 -8.08 -7.81
C SER A 45 -15.53 -8.97 -8.25
N VAL A 46 -14.32 -8.76 -7.70
CA VAL A 46 -13.17 -9.61 -8.04
C VAL A 46 -13.34 -11.03 -7.51
N TYR A 47 -13.97 -11.20 -6.35
CA TYR A 47 -14.34 -12.54 -5.83
C TYR A 47 -15.32 -13.26 -6.75
N ASP A 48 -16.41 -12.60 -7.15
CA ASP A 48 -17.44 -13.15 -8.03
C ASP A 48 -16.89 -13.51 -9.42
N LYS A 49 -15.86 -12.78 -9.87
CA LYS A 49 -15.15 -13.05 -11.13
C LYS A 49 -14.09 -14.16 -11.01
N GLY A 50 -14.02 -14.84 -9.85
CA GLY A 50 -13.16 -15.98 -9.60
C GLY A 50 -11.69 -15.65 -9.33
N TYR A 51 -11.37 -14.43 -8.88
CA TYR A 51 -10.03 -14.15 -8.39
C TYR A 51 -9.79 -14.78 -7.02
N ILE A 52 -8.52 -15.06 -6.75
CA ILE A 52 -8.02 -15.55 -5.46
C ILE A 52 -6.74 -14.81 -5.11
N LEU A 53 -6.65 -14.34 -3.87
CA LEU A 53 -5.45 -13.65 -3.38
C LEU A 53 -4.26 -14.60 -3.30
N VAL A 54 -3.12 -14.11 -3.74
CA VAL A 54 -1.83 -14.78 -3.64
C VAL A 54 -0.78 -13.80 -3.13
N ASN A 55 0.20 -14.28 -2.37
CA ASN A 55 1.34 -13.45 -1.97
C ASN A 55 2.35 -13.31 -3.12
N MET A 56 3.10 -12.20 -3.11
CA MET A 56 4.20 -12.01 -4.06
C MET A 56 5.22 -13.14 -3.98
N GLY A 57 5.49 -13.67 -2.78
CA GLY A 57 6.37 -14.80 -2.54
C GLY A 57 5.85 -16.14 -3.07
N ASP A 58 4.53 -16.29 -3.30
CA ASP A 58 3.99 -17.48 -3.97
C ASP A 58 4.31 -17.49 -5.47
N VAL A 59 4.53 -16.32 -6.06
CA VAL A 59 4.77 -16.13 -7.50
C VAL A 59 6.27 -16.08 -7.81
N TRP A 60 7.04 -15.41 -6.95
CA TRP A 60 8.45 -15.13 -7.16
C TRP A 60 9.29 -15.53 -5.94
N SER A 61 10.43 -16.17 -6.17
CA SER A 61 11.39 -16.51 -5.12
C SER A 61 12.80 -16.08 -5.49
N GLU A 62 13.61 -15.83 -4.46
CA GLU A 62 15.03 -15.66 -4.59
C GLU A 62 15.72 -17.00 -4.42
N VAL A 63 16.54 -17.40 -5.39
CA VAL A 63 17.28 -18.64 -5.37
C VAL A 63 18.77 -18.33 -5.51
N THR A 64 19.57 -18.76 -4.55
CA THR A 64 21.03 -18.65 -4.63
C THR A 64 21.58 -19.92 -5.26
N GLY A 65 22.20 -19.76 -6.44
CA GLY A 65 22.81 -20.88 -7.16
C GLY A 65 24.11 -21.37 -6.52
N GLU A 66 24.64 -22.47 -7.03
CA GLU A 66 25.95 -23.03 -6.60
C GLU A 66 27.11 -22.05 -6.84
N ASP A 67 26.94 -21.11 -7.77
CA ASP A 67 27.87 -20.02 -8.04
C ASP A 67 27.81 -18.87 -7.02
N GLY A 68 26.96 -18.99 -5.99
CA GLY A 68 26.74 -17.97 -4.96
C GLY A 68 25.95 -16.75 -5.44
N VAL A 69 25.41 -16.77 -6.66
CA VAL A 69 24.62 -15.65 -7.20
C VAL A 69 23.15 -15.85 -6.92
N THR A 70 22.52 -14.86 -6.30
CA THR A 70 21.07 -14.85 -6.05
C THR A 70 20.33 -14.38 -7.30
N ARG A 71 19.35 -15.17 -7.70
CA ARG A 71 18.50 -14.91 -8.87
C ARG A 71 17.03 -14.98 -8.49
N MET A 72 16.22 -14.22 -9.22
CA MET A 72 14.77 -14.34 -9.15
C MET A 72 14.31 -15.52 -10.02
N GLU A 73 13.43 -16.33 -9.48
CA GLU A 73 12.77 -17.41 -10.19
C GLU A 73 11.26 -17.33 -10.06
N ARG A 74 10.57 -17.79 -11.10
CA ARG A 74 9.11 -17.90 -11.07
C ARG A 74 8.70 -19.23 -10.47
N ASN A 75 7.89 -19.18 -9.44
CA ASN A 75 7.32 -20.37 -8.82
C ASN A 75 6.18 -20.95 -9.66
N THR A 76 5.98 -22.27 -9.55
CA THR A 76 4.77 -22.90 -10.07
C THR A 76 3.63 -22.64 -9.10
N LEU A 77 2.69 -21.79 -9.52
CA LEU A 77 1.53 -21.44 -8.73
C LEU A 77 0.41 -22.45 -9.00
N MET A 78 0.03 -23.23 -8.00
CA MET A 78 -1.10 -24.18 -8.07
C MET A 78 -2.33 -23.53 -7.47
N LEU A 79 -3.37 -23.35 -8.30
CA LEU A 79 -4.62 -22.75 -7.89
C LEU A 79 -5.78 -23.76 -7.98
N PRO A 80 -6.86 -23.58 -7.21
CA PRO A 80 -8.10 -24.30 -7.43
C PRO A 80 -8.62 -24.08 -8.86
N GLU A 81 -9.32 -25.08 -9.39
CA GLU A 81 -9.85 -25.01 -10.75
C GLU A 81 -10.75 -23.76 -10.95
N GLY A 82 -10.51 -23.04 -12.04
CA GLY A 82 -11.26 -21.83 -12.40
C GLY A 82 -10.83 -20.54 -11.67
N LYS A 83 -9.97 -20.62 -10.65
CA LYS A 83 -9.48 -19.43 -9.95
C LYS A 83 -8.35 -18.71 -10.71
N LYS A 84 -8.34 -17.38 -10.61
CA LYS A 84 -7.34 -16.49 -11.22
C LYS A 84 -6.54 -15.78 -10.13
N PRO A 85 -5.19 -15.76 -10.18
CA PRO A 85 -4.40 -15.15 -9.13
C PRO A 85 -4.48 -13.62 -9.17
N LEU A 86 -4.63 -13.02 -7.99
CA LEU A 86 -4.65 -11.58 -7.77
C LEU A 86 -3.70 -11.23 -6.61
N ILE A 87 -2.87 -10.22 -6.81
CA ILE A 87 -2.13 -9.54 -5.75
C ILE A 87 -2.82 -8.21 -5.47
N ILE A 88 -2.94 -7.85 -4.20
CA ILE A 88 -3.38 -6.54 -3.75
C ILE A 88 -2.25 -5.88 -2.95
N SER A 89 -2.05 -4.58 -3.14
CA SER A 89 -1.16 -3.77 -2.29
C SER A 89 -1.82 -2.45 -1.92
N PHE A 90 -1.36 -1.85 -0.82
CA PHE A 90 -1.81 -0.54 -0.36
C PHE A 90 -0.58 0.35 -0.18
N ASP A 91 -0.56 1.47 -0.88
CA ASP A 91 0.48 2.47 -0.73
C ASP A 91 0.08 3.45 0.38
N ASP A 92 1.07 4.06 1.06
CA ASP A 92 0.87 5.12 2.05
C ASP A 92 0.03 4.74 3.29
N VAL A 93 0.11 3.51 3.77
CA VAL A 93 -0.62 3.07 4.99
C VAL A 93 0.08 3.58 6.26
N ASN A 94 0.18 4.89 6.34
CA ASN A 94 0.87 5.62 7.41
C ASN A 94 -0.08 6.46 8.26
N TYR A 95 -1.28 6.78 7.73
CA TYR A 95 -2.29 7.63 8.37
C TYR A 95 -1.71 9.01 8.71
N TYR A 96 -1.38 9.76 7.66
CA TYR A 96 -0.80 11.09 7.76
C TYR A 96 -1.76 12.09 8.42
N ASP A 97 -1.21 13.12 9.02
CA ASP A 97 -2.01 14.13 9.75
C ASP A 97 -3.12 14.76 8.88
N TYR A 98 -2.86 14.97 7.58
CA TYR A 98 -3.89 15.49 6.69
C TYR A 98 -5.06 14.52 6.50
N MET A 99 -4.82 13.21 6.47
CA MET A 99 -5.87 12.19 6.35
C MET A 99 -6.82 12.23 7.54
N LEU A 100 -6.29 12.46 8.74
CA LEU A 100 -7.12 12.56 9.96
C LEU A 100 -8.11 13.72 9.88
N ALA A 101 -7.74 14.81 9.19
CA ALA A 101 -8.60 15.98 8.98
C ALA A 101 -9.54 15.85 7.77
N GLU A 102 -9.44 14.77 7.00
CA GLU A 102 -10.12 14.60 5.71
C GLU A 102 -11.03 13.36 5.67
N GLY A 103 -11.40 12.80 6.82
CA GLY A 103 -12.41 11.74 6.90
C GLY A 103 -11.85 10.31 6.73
N PHE A 104 -10.58 10.09 7.07
CA PHE A 104 -9.97 8.76 7.13
C PHE A 104 -9.94 8.21 8.57
N THR A 105 -9.66 6.92 8.69
CA THR A 105 -9.27 6.30 9.96
C THR A 105 -7.90 6.80 10.41
N SER A 106 -7.53 6.59 11.67
CA SER A 106 -6.34 7.21 12.26
C SER A 106 -5.18 6.25 12.51
N LYS A 107 -5.46 4.98 12.78
CA LYS A 107 -4.45 3.93 12.99
C LYS A 107 -5.06 2.53 12.98
N LEU A 108 -4.21 1.54 12.73
CA LEU A 108 -4.54 0.14 12.99
C LEU A 108 -4.24 -0.21 14.45
N VAL A 109 -5.10 -0.99 15.06
CA VAL A 109 -4.93 -1.48 16.44
C VAL A 109 -5.24 -2.97 16.53
N LEU A 110 -4.62 -3.64 17.48
CA LEU A 110 -4.97 -5.00 17.85
C LEU A 110 -6.09 -4.96 18.88
N GLY A 111 -7.27 -5.52 18.51
CA GLY A 111 -8.40 -5.62 19.42
C GLY A 111 -8.23 -6.72 20.48
N ASP A 112 -9.05 -6.68 21.52
CA ASP A 112 -9.06 -7.68 22.60
C ASP A 112 -9.43 -9.09 22.08
N ASP A 113 -10.11 -9.16 20.95
CA ASP A 113 -10.45 -10.39 20.22
C ASP A 113 -9.29 -10.95 19.38
N GLY A 114 -8.14 -10.28 19.39
CA GLY A 114 -6.98 -10.64 18.60
C GLY A 114 -7.12 -10.35 17.10
N GLN A 115 -8.13 -9.58 16.68
CA GLN A 115 -8.31 -9.12 15.30
C GLN A 115 -7.67 -7.74 15.10
N ILE A 116 -7.40 -7.39 13.85
CA ILE A 116 -7.02 -6.02 13.48
C ILE A 116 -8.30 -5.17 13.36
N TRP A 117 -8.27 -4.03 14.01
CA TRP A 117 -9.28 -2.99 13.97
C TRP A 117 -8.66 -1.69 13.50
N ALA A 118 -9.46 -0.80 12.96
CA ALA A 118 -9.06 0.58 12.72
C ALA A 118 -9.65 1.49 13.80
N GLN A 119 -8.85 2.40 14.33
CA GLN A 119 -9.35 3.50 15.14
C GLN A 119 -9.86 4.59 14.21
N CYS A 120 -11.07 5.03 14.47
CA CYS A 120 -11.72 6.09 13.70
C CYS A 120 -12.24 7.17 14.64
N THR A 121 -12.18 8.43 14.20
CA THR A 121 -12.84 9.54 14.89
C THR A 121 -13.91 10.10 13.95
N ASP A 122 -15.17 10.07 14.37
CA ASP A 122 -16.25 10.68 13.63
C ASP A 122 -16.01 12.19 13.50
N PRO A 123 -15.84 12.72 12.30
CA PRO A 123 -15.50 14.12 12.09
C PRO A 123 -16.63 15.09 12.51
N ASN A 124 -17.89 14.62 12.63
CA ASN A 124 -19.04 15.42 12.99
C ASN A 124 -19.25 15.50 14.51
N THR A 125 -18.95 14.41 15.23
CA THR A 125 -19.19 14.31 16.68
C THR A 125 -17.91 14.40 17.49
N GLY A 126 -16.75 14.08 16.90
CA GLY A 126 -15.47 13.95 17.58
C GLY A 126 -15.35 12.66 18.41
N GLU A 127 -16.31 11.75 18.34
CA GLU A 127 -16.27 10.46 19.03
C GLU A 127 -15.23 9.55 18.38
N THR A 128 -14.37 8.93 19.21
CA THR A 128 -13.37 7.96 18.74
C THR A 128 -13.84 6.55 19.10
N PHE A 129 -13.80 5.64 18.13
CA PHE A 129 -14.23 4.26 18.25
C PHE A 129 -13.37 3.31 17.40
N LEU A 130 -13.53 2.01 17.60
CA LEU A 130 -12.92 0.97 16.78
C LEU A 130 -13.92 0.43 15.76
N THR A 131 -13.44 0.17 14.55
CA THR A 131 -14.24 -0.31 13.43
C THR A 131 -13.48 -1.31 12.59
N GLN A 132 -14.21 -2.22 11.93
CA GLN A 132 -13.68 -3.12 10.90
C GLN A 132 -14.27 -2.82 9.52
N ASP A 133 -15.11 -1.79 9.41
CA ASP A 133 -15.88 -1.48 8.19
C ASP A 133 -15.39 -0.23 7.42
N LEU A 134 -14.50 0.57 8.01
CA LEU A 134 -14.12 1.89 7.51
C LEU A 134 -12.65 2.00 7.08
N ASP A 135 -11.92 0.88 7.08
CA ASP A 135 -10.52 0.84 6.70
C ASP A 135 -10.23 -0.41 5.86
N ALA A 136 -9.41 -0.23 4.82
CA ALA A 136 -9.14 -1.30 3.85
C ALA A 136 -8.54 -2.56 4.49
N THR A 137 -7.70 -2.41 5.53
CA THR A 137 -7.03 -3.54 6.18
C THR A 137 -8.02 -4.44 6.92
N PRO A 138 -8.80 -3.97 7.91
CA PRO A 138 -9.79 -4.80 8.56
C PRO A 138 -10.95 -5.22 7.63
N ILE A 139 -11.34 -4.41 6.65
CA ILE A 139 -12.33 -4.82 5.64
C ILE A 139 -11.85 -6.08 4.90
N LEU A 140 -10.59 -6.12 4.44
CA LEU A 140 -10.06 -7.31 3.76
C LEU A 140 -9.96 -8.51 4.71
N ASP A 141 -9.59 -8.28 5.97
CA ASP A 141 -9.56 -9.33 6.98
C ASP A 141 -10.94 -9.98 7.15
N GLN A 142 -11.99 -9.17 7.31
CA GLN A 142 -13.37 -9.67 7.44
C GLN A 142 -13.84 -10.35 6.15
N PHE A 143 -13.54 -9.76 4.98
CA PHE A 143 -13.92 -10.36 3.70
C PHE A 143 -13.30 -11.75 3.51
N VAL A 144 -12.02 -11.94 3.86
CA VAL A 144 -11.37 -13.26 3.80
C VAL A 144 -11.92 -14.24 4.84
N LEU A 145 -12.35 -13.76 6.02
CA LEU A 145 -13.01 -14.61 7.01
C LEU A 145 -14.38 -15.12 6.51
N GLU A 146 -15.13 -14.28 5.82
CA GLU A 146 -16.42 -14.64 5.21
C GLU A 146 -16.24 -15.50 3.95
N HIS A 147 -15.17 -15.28 3.20
CA HIS A 147 -14.84 -15.95 1.93
C HIS A 147 -13.44 -16.60 1.98
N PRO A 148 -13.24 -17.68 2.76
CA PRO A 148 -11.92 -18.28 2.93
C PRO A 148 -11.31 -18.82 1.62
N ASP A 149 -12.14 -19.13 0.62
CA ASP A 149 -11.70 -19.54 -0.73
C ASP A 149 -11.24 -18.35 -1.61
N PHE A 150 -11.32 -17.12 -1.10
CA PHE A 150 -10.74 -15.95 -1.74
C PHE A 150 -9.23 -15.79 -1.45
N SER A 151 -8.66 -16.59 -0.56
CA SER A 151 -7.28 -16.47 -0.12
C SER A 151 -6.53 -17.79 -0.29
N LEU A 152 -5.44 -17.80 -1.04
CA LEU A 152 -4.54 -18.95 -1.16
C LEU A 152 -3.62 -19.01 0.06
N ASN A 153 -3.72 -20.08 0.86
CA ASN A 153 -2.88 -20.30 2.04
C ASN A 153 -2.87 -19.13 3.05
N GLY A 154 -3.95 -18.37 3.14
CA GLY A 154 -4.06 -17.23 4.02
C GLY A 154 -3.45 -15.93 3.47
N ALA A 155 -3.05 -15.88 2.20
CA ALA A 155 -2.55 -14.68 1.56
C ALA A 155 -3.56 -13.52 1.65
N LYS A 156 -3.07 -12.32 1.95
CA LYS A 156 -3.86 -11.10 1.96
C LYS A 156 -3.28 -10.06 1.01
N ALA A 157 -2.76 -8.97 1.54
CA ALA A 157 -2.20 -7.92 0.70
C ALA A 157 -0.81 -7.47 1.19
N ILE A 158 -0.23 -6.52 0.47
CA ILE A 158 1.07 -5.93 0.80
C ILE A 158 0.84 -4.51 1.27
N LEU A 159 1.30 -4.18 2.49
CA LEU A 159 1.30 -2.83 3.00
C LEU A 159 2.62 -2.15 2.60
N SER A 160 2.54 -1.18 1.71
CA SER A 160 3.68 -0.44 1.17
C SER A 160 3.86 0.84 1.99
N LEU A 161 4.91 0.86 2.84
CA LEU A 161 5.07 1.87 3.87
C LEU A 161 6.14 2.89 3.50
N THR A 162 5.82 4.15 3.70
CA THR A 162 6.81 5.22 3.87
C THR A 162 7.28 5.28 5.32
N GLY A 163 8.15 6.23 5.67
CA GLY A 163 8.64 6.39 7.04
C GLY A 163 8.27 7.72 7.69
N TYR A 164 7.99 8.76 6.87
CA TYR A 164 7.64 10.06 7.44
C TYR A 164 6.26 10.00 8.10
N GLN A 165 6.13 10.68 9.23
CA GLN A 165 5.01 10.60 10.18
C GLN A 165 4.77 9.20 10.78
N GLY A 166 5.70 8.24 10.61
CA GLY A 166 5.61 6.90 11.18
C GLY A 166 4.86 5.90 10.31
N ILE A 167 4.39 4.81 10.90
CA ILE A 167 3.75 3.69 10.19
C ILE A 167 2.46 3.25 10.87
N LEU A 168 1.48 2.79 10.09
CA LEU A 168 0.21 2.22 10.58
C LEU A 168 -0.54 3.12 11.58
N GLY A 169 -0.30 4.45 11.53
CA GLY A 169 -0.87 5.44 12.44
C GLY A 169 -0.07 5.70 13.72
N TYR A 170 1.05 5.00 13.92
CA TYR A 170 1.96 5.19 15.05
C TYR A 170 3.10 6.14 14.66
N ARG A 171 3.37 7.13 15.48
CA ARG A 171 4.36 8.18 15.22
C ARG A 171 5.79 7.71 15.52
N THR A 172 6.24 6.69 14.76
CA THR A 172 7.55 6.03 14.95
C THR A 172 8.72 6.77 14.28
N GLN A 173 8.45 7.83 13.53
CA GLN A 173 9.46 8.64 12.86
C GLN A 173 10.48 9.21 13.87
N ASN A 174 11.77 9.17 13.52
CA ASN A 174 12.80 9.91 14.23
C ASN A 174 12.85 11.36 13.71
N ASP A 175 12.78 12.34 14.60
CA ASP A 175 12.97 13.74 14.25
C ASP A 175 14.46 14.08 14.30
N ILE A 176 15.08 14.17 13.13
CA ILE A 176 16.50 14.47 12.96
C ILE A 176 16.82 15.97 13.19
N ASP A 177 15.80 16.82 13.19
CA ASP A 177 15.96 18.26 13.43
C ASP A 177 16.04 18.59 14.94
N ILE A 178 15.65 17.64 15.80
CA ILE A 178 15.88 17.73 17.24
C ILE A 178 17.29 17.20 17.53
N ALA A 179 18.21 18.12 17.80
CA ALA A 179 19.60 17.77 18.12
C ALA A 179 19.69 16.88 19.39
N ALA A 180 20.77 16.11 19.51
CA ALA A 180 20.93 15.18 20.61
C ALA A 180 21.04 15.89 21.99
N ASP A 181 21.48 17.13 22.02
CA ASP A 181 21.60 17.99 23.21
C ASP A 181 20.40 18.94 23.39
N ASP A 182 19.40 18.88 22.53
CA ASP A 182 18.15 19.66 22.65
C ASP A 182 17.37 19.19 23.90
N PRO A 183 16.93 20.11 24.78
CA PRO A 183 16.16 19.76 25.97
C PRO A 183 14.88 18.99 25.71
N ARG A 184 14.32 19.08 24.50
CA ARG A 184 13.12 18.32 24.06
C ARG A 184 13.43 16.87 23.70
N ARG A 185 14.69 16.56 23.38
CA ARG A 185 15.08 15.23 22.86
C ARG A 185 14.69 14.07 23.76
N PRO A 186 14.90 14.09 25.09
CA PRO A 186 14.51 12.97 25.95
C PRO A 186 13.01 12.68 25.96
N ALA A 187 12.18 13.73 25.94
CA ALA A 187 10.72 13.56 25.90
C ALA A 187 10.26 13.02 24.55
N PHE A 188 10.84 13.52 23.46
CA PHE A 188 10.57 13.02 22.11
C PHE A 188 10.95 11.53 21.98
N ASP A 189 12.16 11.15 22.41
CA ASP A 189 12.62 9.76 22.32
C ASP A 189 11.74 8.81 23.15
N ALA A 190 11.33 9.24 24.35
CA ALA A 190 10.42 8.45 25.18
C ALA A 190 9.04 8.26 24.52
N SER A 191 8.48 9.32 23.94
CA SER A 191 7.21 9.25 23.21
C SER A 191 7.32 8.34 21.98
N ARG A 192 8.36 8.54 21.17
CA ARG A 192 8.63 7.70 20.00
C ARG A 192 8.81 6.23 20.36
N GLN A 193 9.55 5.94 21.44
CA GLN A 193 9.75 4.57 21.90
C GLN A 193 8.42 3.92 22.33
N ALA A 194 7.51 4.65 22.96
CA ALA A 194 6.19 4.16 23.32
C ALA A 194 5.37 3.78 22.06
N GLU A 195 5.41 4.61 21.02
CA GLU A 195 4.75 4.33 19.73
C GLU A 195 5.37 3.09 19.05
N ILE A 196 6.70 2.94 19.10
CA ILE A 196 7.41 1.77 18.58
C ILE A 196 6.96 0.47 19.32
N GLU A 197 6.88 0.51 20.65
CA GLU A 197 6.41 -0.67 21.39
C GLU A 197 4.92 -0.98 21.11
N ALA A 198 4.10 0.04 20.96
CA ALA A 198 2.69 -0.11 20.71
C ALA A 198 2.36 -0.67 19.31
N VAL A 199 3.16 -0.39 18.30
CA VAL A 199 2.93 -0.89 16.93
C VAL A 199 3.37 -2.34 16.73
N LYS A 200 4.30 -2.85 17.52
CA LYS A 200 4.86 -4.21 17.36
C LYS A 200 3.81 -5.31 17.33
N PRO A 201 2.86 -5.41 18.30
CA PRO A 201 1.85 -6.46 18.28
C PRO A 201 0.92 -6.37 17.06
N VAL A 202 0.69 -5.16 16.53
CA VAL A 202 -0.10 -4.96 15.30
C VAL A 202 0.66 -5.54 14.10
N ILE A 203 1.94 -5.24 13.97
CA ILE A 203 2.81 -5.77 12.90
C ILE A 203 2.89 -7.29 12.96
N GLU A 204 3.10 -7.85 14.14
CA GLU A 204 3.16 -9.31 14.34
C GLU A 204 1.85 -9.96 13.91
N ARG A 205 0.71 -9.41 14.36
CA ARG A 205 -0.61 -9.93 14.01
C ARG A 205 -0.89 -9.85 12.51
N LEU A 206 -0.56 -8.74 11.85
CA LEU A 206 -0.67 -8.62 10.40
C LEU A 206 0.10 -9.73 9.68
N LYS A 207 1.35 -9.97 10.06
CA LYS A 207 2.17 -11.05 9.49
C LYS A 207 1.57 -12.43 9.71
N GLU A 208 1.13 -12.73 10.92
CA GLU A 208 0.50 -14.00 11.28
C GLU A 208 -0.76 -14.29 10.44
N THR A 209 -1.46 -13.24 10.03
CA THR A 209 -2.71 -13.34 9.29
C THR A 209 -2.55 -13.19 7.77
N GLY A 210 -1.31 -13.20 7.26
CA GLY A 210 -1.04 -13.29 5.83
C GLY A 210 -0.74 -11.96 5.13
N TRP A 211 -0.64 -10.85 5.87
CA TRP A 211 -0.17 -9.57 5.36
C TRP A 211 1.35 -9.57 5.19
N THR A 212 1.81 -8.86 4.18
CA THR A 212 3.25 -8.65 3.92
C THR A 212 3.55 -7.16 3.81
N PHE A 213 4.85 -6.80 3.85
CA PHE A 213 5.27 -5.42 3.84
C PHE A 213 6.22 -5.15 2.68
N GLY A 214 6.09 -3.95 2.09
CA GLY A 214 6.98 -3.43 1.07
C GLY A 214 7.47 -2.02 1.41
N SER A 215 8.53 -1.59 0.74
CA SER A 215 9.03 -0.22 0.86
C SER A 215 8.33 0.70 -0.14
N HIS A 216 7.94 1.90 0.32
CA HIS A 216 7.48 2.99 -0.52
C HIS A 216 8.41 4.20 -0.42
N THR A 217 9.71 3.95 -0.23
CA THR A 217 10.75 4.90 0.19
C THR A 217 10.44 5.54 1.55
N TRP A 218 11.42 6.13 2.22
CA TRP A 218 11.15 6.77 3.53
C TRP A 218 10.33 8.04 3.37
N GLY A 219 10.72 8.90 2.44
CA GLY A 219 10.15 10.23 2.25
C GLY A 219 9.21 10.36 1.06
N HIS A 220 8.64 9.26 0.55
CA HIS A 220 7.79 9.26 -0.65
C HIS A 220 8.45 9.99 -1.83
N ILE A 221 9.74 9.71 -2.06
CA ILE A 221 10.55 10.44 -3.05
C ILE A 221 10.42 9.87 -4.45
N ARG A 222 10.49 10.73 -5.46
CA ARG A 222 10.54 10.32 -6.86
C ARG A 222 11.91 9.76 -7.21
N LEU A 223 11.97 8.49 -7.60
CA LEU A 223 13.22 7.79 -7.94
C LEU A 223 13.73 8.13 -9.34
N ASP A 224 12.87 8.67 -10.21
CA ASP A 224 13.16 9.08 -11.57
C ASP A 224 13.96 10.40 -11.67
N SER A 225 13.88 11.23 -10.65
CA SER A 225 14.40 12.60 -10.68
C SER A 225 15.29 12.97 -9.50
N ARG A 226 15.40 12.11 -8.48
CA ARG A 226 16.25 12.38 -7.31
C ARG A 226 17.70 11.94 -7.55
N PRO A 227 18.70 12.74 -7.10
CA PRO A 227 20.09 12.32 -7.12
C PRO A 227 20.31 11.05 -6.28
N LEU A 228 21.27 10.22 -6.71
CA LEU A 228 21.63 8.98 -6.02
C LEU A 228 21.86 9.16 -4.51
N GLU A 229 22.58 10.20 -4.08
CA GLU A 229 22.83 10.47 -2.67
C GLU A 229 21.55 10.70 -1.84
N SER A 230 20.52 11.29 -2.47
CA SER A 230 19.21 11.46 -1.82
C SER A 230 18.50 10.15 -1.65
N VAL A 231 18.54 9.29 -2.67
CA VAL A 231 17.97 7.93 -2.61
C VAL A 231 18.71 7.09 -1.58
N GLN A 232 20.03 7.20 -1.50
CA GLN A 232 20.84 6.49 -0.51
C GLN A 232 20.42 6.85 0.93
N ARG A 233 20.33 8.15 1.23
CA ARG A 233 19.89 8.61 2.57
C ARG A 233 18.47 8.15 2.91
N ASP A 234 17.56 8.25 1.94
CA ASP A 234 16.18 7.83 2.09
C ASP A 234 16.07 6.33 2.37
N THR A 235 16.75 5.51 1.57
CA THR A 235 16.75 4.04 1.70
C THR A 235 17.34 3.58 3.03
N VAL A 236 18.45 4.18 3.47
CA VAL A 236 19.04 3.89 4.79
C VAL A 236 18.06 4.23 5.90
N ARG A 237 17.45 5.39 5.81
CA ARG A 237 16.47 5.84 6.79
C ARG A 237 15.24 4.93 6.84
N TRP A 238 14.75 4.47 5.67
CA TRP A 238 13.67 3.50 5.63
C TRP A 238 14.07 2.20 6.34
N ALA A 239 15.25 1.67 6.07
CA ALA A 239 15.73 0.45 6.70
C ALA A 239 15.84 0.58 8.24
N GLU A 240 16.30 1.74 8.73
CA GLU A 240 16.45 2.01 10.16
C GLU A 240 15.13 2.27 10.88
N GLU A 241 14.19 3.00 10.27
CA GLU A 241 12.98 3.46 10.95
C GLU A 241 11.75 2.60 10.65
N VAL A 242 11.69 1.93 9.49
CA VAL A 242 10.58 1.08 9.08
C VAL A 242 11.01 -0.38 9.01
N GLY A 243 12.06 -0.68 8.25
CA GLY A 243 12.57 -2.04 8.07
C GLY A 243 12.94 -2.72 9.38
N SER A 244 13.46 -1.98 10.36
CA SER A 244 13.76 -2.49 11.71
C SER A 244 12.51 -2.95 12.48
N LEU A 245 11.33 -2.45 12.13
CA LEU A 245 10.04 -2.80 12.76
C LEU A 245 9.32 -3.90 11.98
N VAL A 246 9.16 -3.71 10.67
CA VAL A 246 8.42 -4.67 9.84
C VAL A 246 9.25 -5.84 9.33
N GLY A 247 10.57 -5.80 9.51
CA GLY A 247 11.51 -6.79 8.98
C GLY A 247 11.95 -6.48 7.54
N PRO A 248 12.88 -7.29 7.00
CA PRO A 248 13.40 -7.09 5.66
C PRO A 248 12.32 -7.33 4.60
N THR A 249 12.38 -6.54 3.53
CA THR A 249 11.59 -6.76 2.32
C THR A 249 12.48 -6.63 1.09
N ASN A 250 12.17 -7.39 0.06
CA ASN A 250 12.78 -7.26 -1.26
C ASN A 250 11.88 -6.55 -2.27
N ILE A 251 10.73 -5.99 -1.82
CA ILE A 251 9.74 -5.34 -2.66
C ILE A 251 9.84 -3.82 -2.49
N LEU A 252 10.00 -3.12 -3.60
CA LEU A 252 9.98 -1.66 -3.67
C LEU A 252 8.87 -1.20 -4.60
N PHE A 253 7.96 -0.39 -4.06
CA PHE A 253 6.92 0.30 -4.79
C PHE A 253 7.37 1.73 -5.07
N TYR A 254 7.25 2.17 -6.32
CA TYR A 254 7.75 3.48 -6.72
C TYR A 254 6.74 4.59 -6.40
N PRO A 255 7.07 5.56 -5.53
CA PRO A 255 6.23 6.73 -5.34
C PRO A 255 5.97 7.45 -6.68
N HIS A 256 4.73 7.87 -6.88
CA HIS A 256 4.29 8.54 -8.11
C HIS A 256 4.54 7.72 -9.40
N GLY A 257 4.76 6.41 -9.33
CA GLY A 257 5.14 5.59 -10.45
C GLY A 257 6.54 5.90 -11.05
N GLY A 258 7.32 6.75 -10.37
CA GLY A 258 8.62 7.25 -10.85
C GLY A 258 9.70 6.18 -10.83
N ARG A 259 10.01 5.59 -12.00
CA ARG A 259 11.01 4.52 -12.14
C ARG A 259 12.42 5.02 -11.91
N PRO A 260 13.30 4.23 -11.25
CA PRO A 260 14.68 4.62 -10.99
C PRO A 260 15.41 5.10 -12.26
N ASP A 261 16.18 6.15 -12.11
CA ASP A 261 16.97 6.77 -13.19
C ASP A 261 16.14 7.31 -14.37
N GLY A 262 14.81 7.37 -14.27
CA GLY A 262 13.92 7.75 -15.37
C GLY A 262 13.90 6.75 -16.53
N ASP A 263 14.40 5.54 -16.32
CA ASP A 263 14.47 4.49 -17.32
C ASP A 263 13.24 3.58 -17.25
N ASP A 264 12.44 3.60 -18.28
CA ASP A 264 11.15 2.90 -18.30
C ASP A 264 11.27 1.37 -18.17
N TRP A 265 12.36 0.76 -18.63
CA TRP A 265 12.39 -0.71 -18.74
C TRP A 265 13.77 -1.34 -18.58
N HIS A 266 14.83 -0.55 -18.61
CA HIS A 266 16.21 -1.05 -18.72
C HIS A 266 17.11 -0.67 -17.55
N SER A 267 16.51 -0.39 -16.41
CA SER A 267 17.12 0.11 -15.18
C SER A 267 18.52 -0.47 -14.89
N THR A 268 19.51 0.06 -15.56
CA THR A 268 20.93 -0.23 -15.31
C THR A 268 21.64 0.97 -14.73
N GLY A 269 20.89 2.05 -14.45
CA GLY A 269 21.39 3.29 -13.88
C GLY A 269 21.83 3.14 -12.42
N PRO A 270 22.51 4.16 -11.90
CA PRO A 270 23.14 4.09 -10.57
C PRO A 270 22.13 3.99 -9.42
N VAL A 271 20.93 4.56 -9.56
CA VAL A 271 19.87 4.47 -8.54
C VAL A 271 19.34 3.03 -8.48
N PHE A 272 19.01 2.44 -9.61
CA PHE A 272 18.55 1.05 -9.67
C PHE A 272 19.58 0.09 -9.10
N GLN A 273 20.84 0.19 -9.53
CA GLN A 273 21.93 -0.67 -9.04
C GLN A 273 22.13 -0.54 -7.53
N TYR A 274 22.04 0.66 -7.01
CA TYR A 274 22.11 0.89 -5.57
C TYR A 274 20.96 0.21 -4.85
N LEU A 275 19.71 0.43 -5.27
CA LEU A 275 18.53 -0.21 -4.67
C LEU A 275 18.63 -1.75 -4.70
N GLN A 276 19.09 -2.31 -5.81
CA GLN A 276 19.34 -3.73 -5.92
C GLN A 276 20.44 -4.22 -4.94
N SER A 277 21.48 -3.42 -4.73
CA SER A 277 22.55 -3.72 -3.75
C SER A 277 22.04 -3.70 -2.29
N GLN A 278 20.94 -2.98 -2.03
CA GLN A 278 20.26 -2.96 -0.73
C GLN A 278 19.28 -4.12 -0.52
N GLY A 279 19.20 -5.05 -1.45
CA GLY A 279 18.38 -6.26 -1.34
C GLY A 279 17.04 -6.20 -2.07
N PHE A 280 16.66 -5.08 -2.69
CA PHE A 280 15.44 -5.05 -3.49
C PHE A 280 15.58 -5.91 -4.76
N ARG A 281 14.56 -6.70 -5.06
CA ARG A 281 14.50 -7.62 -6.19
C ARG A 281 13.21 -7.51 -6.99
N ILE A 282 12.14 -6.99 -6.38
CA ILE A 282 10.84 -6.80 -6.99
C ILE A 282 10.56 -5.31 -7.02
N PHE A 283 10.41 -4.78 -8.21
CA PHE A 283 10.29 -3.35 -8.47
C PHE A 283 8.95 -3.07 -9.15
N ALA A 284 8.07 -2.37 -8.43
CA ALA A 284 6.69 -2.18 -8.84
C ALA A 284 6.39 -0.70 -9.12
N SER A 285 5.96 -0.44 -10.34
CA SER A 285 5.48 0.85 -10.80
C SER A 285 3.94 0.88 -10.90
N VAL A 286 3.42 1.90 -11.54
CA VAL A 286 2.02 2.09 -11.88
C VAL A 286 1.88 2.12 -13.40
N GLY A 287 0.87 1.47 -13.94
CA GLY A 287 0.64 1.41 -15.38
C GLY A 287 -0.84 1.29 -15.74
N ILE A 288 -1.12 1.19 -17.01
CA ILE A 288 -2.46 0.95 -17.56
C ILE A 288 -2.75 -0.54 -17.78
N ASN A 289 -1.76 -1.39 -17.55
CA ASN A 289 -1.86 -2.85 -17.58
C ASN A 289 -1.12 -3.41 -16.38
N SER A 290 -1.67 -4.44 -15.79
CA SER A 290 -0.98 -5.21 -14.77
C SER A 290 -0.10 -6.26 -15.45
N PHE A 291 1.17 -6.29 -15.10
CA PHE A 291 2.09 -7.32 -15.54
C PHE A 291 3.23 -7.51 -14.54
N SER A 292 3.87 -8.68 -14.60
CA SER A 292 5.12 -8.94 -13.92
C SER A 292 5.98 -9.93 -14.71
N TYR A 293 7.27 -9.69 -14.78
CA TYR A 293 8.21 -10.57 -15.45
C TYR A 293 9.62 -10.47 -14.83
N ILE A 294 10.42 -11.52 -15.00
CA ILE A 294 11.84 -11.48 -14.62
C ILE A 294 12.63 -10.83 -15.73
N LYS A 295 13.33 -9.74 -15.43
CA LYS A 295 14.38 -9.19 -16.26
C LYS A 295 15.67 -9.95 -15.94
N LYS A 296 16.03 -10.91 -16.81
CA LYS A 296 17.07 -11.93 -16.53
C LYS A 296 18.47 -11.35 -16.41
N ASP A 297 18.80 -10.35 -17.20
CA ASP A 297 20.10 -9.67 -17.23
C ASP A 297 20.46 -8.99 -15.91
N ILE A 298 19.47 -8.56 -15.14
CA ILE A 298 19.62 -7.91 -13.83
C ILE A 298 19.06 -8.74 -12.68
N SER A 299 18.49 -9.91 -12.97
CA SER A 299 17.87 -10.79 -11.97
C SER A 299 16.89 -10.06 -11.03
N ALA A 300 15.96 -9.31 -11.63
CA ALA A 300 14.93 -8.58 -10.91
C ALA A 300 13.56 -8.85 -11.52
N VAL A 301 12.51 -8.79 -10.71
CA VAL A 301 11.12 -8.77 -11.15
C VAL A 301 10.72 -7.32 -11.38
N ILE A 302 10.23 -7.04 -12.57
CA ILE A 302 9.65 -5.74 -12.93
C ILE A 302 8.16 -5.93 -13.07
N CYS A 303 7.38 -5.07 -12.41
CA CYS A 303 5.93 -5.12 -12.48
C CYS A 303 5.30 -3.72 -12.55
N ASP A 304 4.14 -3.66 -13.21
CA ASP A 304 3.22 -2.54 -13.15
C ASP A 304 1.92 -3.00 -12.48
N ARG A 305 1.30 -2.07 -11.78
CA ARG A 305 0.07 -2.29 -11.02
C ARG A 305 -1.03 -1.38 -11.57
N LEU A 306 -2.26 -1.83 -11.46
CA LEU A 306 -3.45 -1.06 -11.79
C LEU A 306 -4.01 -0.39 -10.53
N HIS A 307 -4.39 0.88 -10.66
CA HIS A 307 -4.93 1.69 -9.58
C HIS A 307 -6.43 1.92 -9.74
N PRO A 308 -7.30 1.18 -9.02
CA PRO A 308 -8.69 1.57 -8.87
C PRO A 308 -8.78 2.85 -8.01
N ASP A 309 -9.19 3.95 -8.63
CA ASP A 309 -9.32 5.28 -8.04
C ASP A 309 -10.46 6.06 -8.70
N GLY A 310 -10.78 7.24 -8.20
CA GLY A 310 -11.86 8.02 -8.80
C GLY A 310 -11.59 8.44 -10.24
N THR A 311 -10.32 8.65 -10.61
CA THR A 311 -9.97 8.93 -12.02
C THR A 311 -10.33 7.76 -12.93
N THR A 312 -9.98 6.56 -12.57
CA THR A 312 -10.26 5.33 -13.35
C THR A 312 -11.73 4.93 -13.28
N LEU A 313 -12.39 5.15 -12.14
CA LEU A 313 -13.81 4.89 -11.98
C LEU A 313 -14.70 5.82 -12.82
N ARG A 314 -14.24 7.05 -13.14
CA ARG A 314 -14.98 8.04 -13.94
C ARG A 314 -14.70 7.96 -15.44
N ASN A 315 -13.66 7.28 -15.85
CA ASN A 315 -13.14 7.36 -17.21
C ASN A 315 -13.58 6.19 -18.07
N GLY A 316 -14.34 6.47 -19.13
CA GLY A 316 -14.84 5.48 -20.06
C GLY A 316 -13.77 4.64 -20.75
N LYS A 317 -12.56 5.16 -20.94
CA LYS A 317 -11.43 4.38 -21.47
C LYS A 317 -10.95 3.35 -20.46
N ALA A 318 -10.99 3.67 -19.18
CA ALA A 318 -10.60 2.76 -18.11
C ALA A 318 -11.64 1.62 -17.92
N LEU A 319 -12.91 1.81 -18.29
CA LEU A 319 -13.92 0.77 -18.22
C LEU A 319 -13.46 -0.54 -18.89
N GLU A 320 -12.84 -0.44 -20.07
CA GLU A 320 -12.37 -1.62 -20.81
C GLU A 320 -11.23 -2.31 -20.06
N TRP A 321 -10.26 -1.54 -19.55
CA TRP A 321 -9.07 -2.07 -18.87
C TRP A 321 -9.38 -2.76 -17.55
N TYR A 322 -10.37 -2.22 -16.81
CA TYR A 322 -10.79 -2.74 -15.51
C TYR A 322 -11.96 -3.73 -15.59
N SER A 323 -12.58 -3.92 -16.78
CA SER A 323 -13.78 -4.79 -16.95
C SER A 323 -13.57 -6.24 -16.50
N GLN A 324 -12.34 -6.72 -16.53
CA GLN A 324 -12.01 -8.05 -16.01
C GLN A 324 -12.13 -8.13 -14.47
N PHE A 325 -12.04 -7.00 -13.76
CA PHE A 325 -12.12 -6.92 -12.31
C PHE A 325 -13.49 -6.45 -11.82
N TYR A 326 -14.05 -5.40 -12.44
CA TYR A 326 -15.32 -4.81 -12.07
C TYR A 326 -15.91 -3.94 -13.19
N ASP A 327 -17.18 -3.58 -13.07
CA ASP A 327 -17.79 -2.50 -13.84
C ASP A 327 -17.74 -1.22 -12.99
N ALA A 328 -17.01 -0.21 -13.42
CA ALA A 328 -16.82 1.03 -12.66
C ALA A 328 -18.16 1.76 -12.40
N ARG A 329 -19.19 1.57 -13.27
CA ARG A 329 -20.51 2.17 -13.10
C ARG A 329 -21.30 1.59 -11.92
N GLU A 330 -20.96 0.37 -11.50
CA GLU A 330 -21.55 -0.30 -10.33
C GLU A 330 -20.78 -0.01 -9.05
N ILE A 331 -19.51 0.41 -9.20
CA ILE A 331 -18.62 0.68 -8.07
C ILE A 331 -18.77 2.10 -7.54
N ILE A 332 -18.61 3.09 -8.45
CA ILE A 332 -18.53 4.51 -8.07
C ILE A 332 -19.80 5.00 -7.38
N ASP A 333 -19.63 5.73 -6.31
CA ASP A 333 -20.73 6.38 -5.60
C ASP A 333 -20.79 7.89 -5.95
N LEU A 334 -21.59 8.19 -6.97
CA LEU A 334 -21.76 9.55 -7.46
C LEU A 334 -22.62 10.43 -6.52
N ASP A 335 -23.32 9.85 -5.55
CA ASP A 335 -24.16 10.62 -4.62
C ASP A 335 -23.30 11.34 -3.56
N VAL A 336 -22.12 10.79 -3.24
CA VAL A 336 -21.21 11.38 -2.24
C VAL A 336 -20.00 12.08 -2.85
N ARG A 337 -19.58 11.69 -4.06
CA ARG A 337 -18.40 12.27 -4.72
C ARG A 337 -18.69 13.64 -5.34
N PRO A 338 -17.67 14.54 -5.46
CA PRO A 338 -17.85 15.82 -6.15
C PRO A 338 -18.17 15.60 -7.63
N ASP A 339 -18.95 16.53 -8.21
CA ASP A 339 -19.28 16.50 -9.64
C ASP A 339 -18.08 16.99 -10.49
N LEU A 340 -17.18 16.07 -10.78
CA LEU A 340 -16.03 16.30 -11.68
C LEU A 340 -16.28 15.80 -13.11
N GLY A 341 -17.53 15.44 -13.41
CA GLY A 341 -17.92 14.87 -14.70
C GLY A 341 -17.61 13.36 -14.82
N VAL A 342 -18.45 12.67 -15.56
CA VAL A 342 -18.31 11.25 -15.91
C VAL A 342 -18.17 11.16 -17.42
N THR A 343 -17.23 10.34 -17.90
CA THR A 343 -16.85 10.28 -19.33
C THR A 343 -17.06 8.93 -20.00
N TRP A 344 -17.84 8.03 -19.39
CA TRP A 344 -18.22 6.75 -20.04
C TRP A 344 -19.40 6.82 -20.97
#